data_6d0c37f8997ba02b8121dff897f35a8d
#
_entry.id   6d0c37f8997ba02b8121dff897f35a8d
#
_cell.length_a   1.000
_cell.length_b   1.000
_cell.length_c   1.000
_cell.angle_alpha   90.00
_cell.angle_beta   90.00
_cell.angle_gamma   90.00
#
_symmetry.space_group_name_H-M   'P 1'
#
loop_
_entity.id
_entity.type
_entity.pdbx_description
1 polymer ?
#
loop_
_entity_poly.entity_id
_entity_poly.type
_entity_poly.pdbx_seq_one_letter_code
_entity_poly.pdbx_strand_id
1 'polypeptide(L)'
;MSVFQSCLKKYKRGYFQRIISSLETSSFELKNIVDEYNAKSKIQNELPILSSTLSGIKLQNDYFNKQAASETTIGYKIVPFGYFTYRSMSDTGEFRFNLQNIIEKGIVSPAYPVFKVKEEYNAEFVEYILNETDKIKSQLLVKKEGGTRYALSFSKFQTLKIDLPTKSVQDKMVSQLRYANKILTNEEGVLSNLQKLKNGLLQQMFI
;
A
#
# COMPACT_ATOMS: atom_id res chain seq x y z
N MET A 1 12.28 -12.60 7.21
CA MET A 1 11.03 -13.17 6.64
C MET A 1 11.30 -14.65 6.36
N SER A 2 10.52 -15.59 6.94
CA SER A 2 10.74 -17.01 6.73
C SER A 2 10.42 -17.43 5.29
N VAL A 3 11.06 -18.52 4.80
CA VAL A 3 10.78 -19.10 3.47
C VAL A 3 9.28 -19.40 3.32
N PHE A 4 8.64 -19.87 4.40
CA PHE A 4 7.22 -20.17 4.45
C PHE A 4 6.34 -18.91 4.19
N GLN A 5 6.65 -17.80 4.83
CA GLN A 5 5.94 -16.52 4.62
C GLN A 5 6.07 -16.01 3.18
N SER A 6 7.26 -16.17 2.58
CA SER A 6 7.47 -15.81 1.18
C SER A 6 6.63 -16.68 0.25
N CYS A 7 6.57 -17.99 0.50
CA CYS A 7 5.78 -18.94 -0.28
C CYS A 7 4.29 -18.64 -0.19
N LEU A 8 3.75 -18.40 1.01
CA LEU A 8 2.34 -18.03 1.21
C LEU A 8 1.95 -16.74 0.51
N LYS A 9 2.80 -15.71 0.56
CA LYS A 9 2.55 -14.45 -0.17
C LYS A 9 2.50 -14.68 -1.68
N LYS A 10 3.41 -15.49 -2.23
CA LYS A 10 3.41 -15.85 -3.66
C LYS A 10 2.16 -16.64 -4.05
N TYR A 11 1.78 -17.63 -3.24
CA TYR A 11 0.58 -18.42 -3.47
C TYR A 11 -0.68 -17.56 -3.47
N LYS A 12 -0.85 -16.72 -2.46
CA LYS A 12 -1.96 -15.76 -2.35
C LYS A 12 -2.02 -14.87 -3.60
N ARG A 13 -0.89 -14.27 -3.99
CA ARG A 13 -0.82 -13.41 -5.18
C ARG A 13 -1.22 -14.18 -6.44
N GLY A 14 -0.68 -15.38 -6.67
CA GLY A 14 -0.99 -16.20 -7.85
C GLY A 14 -2.46 -16.63 -7.89
N TYR A 15 -3.03 -17.01 -6.75
CA TYR A 15 -4.45 -17.36 -6.63
C TYR A 15 -5.35 -16.19 -7.02
N PHE A 16 -5.11 -15.00 -6.46
CA PHE A 16 -5.92 -13.82 -6.78
C PHE A 16 -5.73 -13.35 -8.21
N GLN A 17 -4.51 -13.38 -8.76
CA GLN A 17 -4.28 -13.04 -10.17
C GLN A 17 -5.08 -13.97 -11.10
N ARG A 18 -5.12 -15.28 -10.80
CA ARG A 18 -5.90 -16.24 -11.58
C ARG A 18 -7.39 -15.94 -11.52
N ILE A 19 -7.93 -15.63 -10.34
CA ILE A 19 -9.35 -15.26 -10.20
C ILE A 19 -9.63 -13.97 -10.98
N ILE A 20 -8.84 -12.92 -10.80
CA ILE A 20 -9.05 -11.63 -11.47
C ILE A 20 -9.00 -11.79 -12.99
N SER A 21 -8.10 -12.61 -13.52
CA SER A 21 -8.00 -12.86 -14.97
C SER A 21 -9.18 -13.64 -15.56
N SER A 22 -9.97 -14.33 -14.72
CA SER A 22 -11.19 -15.05 -15.14
C SER A 22 -12.48 -14.20 -15.01
N LEU A 23 -12.41 -13.00 -14.44
CA LEU A 23 -13.56 -12.13 -14.28
C LEU A 23 -13.82 -11.29 -15.52
N GLU A 24 -15.10 -11.01 -15.79
CA GLU A 24 -15.47 -9.95 -16.72
C GLU A 24 -15.08 -8.60 -16.12
N THR A 25 -14.25 -7.86 -16.83
CA THR A 25 -13.73 -6.58 -16.41
C THR A 25 -13.89 -5.53 -17.47
N SER A 26 -14.09 -4.29 -17.07
CA SER A 26 -14.01 -3.11 -17.93
C SER A 26 -12.69 -2.39 -17.70
N SER A 27 -12.07 -1.89 -18.76
CA SER A 27 -10.79 -1.19 -18.68
C SER A 27 -11.01 0.31 -18.54
N PHE A 28 -10.37 0.92 -17.55
CA PHE A 28 -10.48 2.35 -17.25
C PHE A 28 -9.09 2.98 -17.18
N GLU A 29 -8.97 4.25 -17.53
CA GLU A 29 -7.82 5.06 -17.12
C GLU A 29 -8.02 5.53 -15.68
N LEU A 30 -6.95 5.56 -14.87
CA LEU A 30 -7.05 5.95 -13.47
C LEU A 30 -7.61 7.36 -13.27
N LYS A 31 -7.42 8.29 -14.21
CA LYS A 31 -8.06 9.62 -14.16
C LYS A 31 -9.58 9.58 -14.01
N ASN A 32 -10.24 8.51 -14.49
CA ASN A 32 -11.68 8.35 -14.39
C ASN A 32 -12.13 7.73 -13.06
N ILE A 33 -11.18 7.16 -12.29
CA ILE A 33 -11.44 6.38 -11.08
C ILE A 33 -11.02 7.14 -9.82
N VAL A 34 -10.03 8.04 -9.94
CA VAL A 34 -9.45 8.75 -8.79
C VAL A 34 -9.61 10.25 -8.93
N ASP A 35 -9.80 10.90 -7.77
CA ASP A 35 -9.79 12.35 -7.64
C ASP A 35 -8.56 12.78 -6.82
N GLU A 36 -7.81 13.77 -7.33
CA GLU A 36 -6.67 14.34 -6.62
C GLU A 36 -7.13 15.12 -5.39
N TYR A 37 -6.36 15.02 -4.30
CA TYR A 37 -6.62 15.74 -3.07
C TYR A 37 -5.39 16.55 -2.65
N ASN A 38 -5.52 17.87 -2.56
CA ASN A 38 -4.41 18.80 -2.39
C ASN A 38 -4.53 19.67 -1.13
N ALA A 39 -5.31 19.27 -0.12
CA ALA A 39 -5.35 19.98 1.15
C ALA A 39 -3.99 19.92 1.85
N LYS A 40 -3.58 21.05 2.42
CA LYS A 40 -2.27 21.22 3.07
C LYS A 40 -2.44 21.64 4.53
N SER A 41 -1.51 21.16 5.37
CA SER A 41 -1.37 21.63 6.75
C SER A 41 -0.99 23.11 6.75
N LYS A 42 -1.65 23.88 7.62
CA LYS A 42 -1.44 25.32 7.80
C LYS A 42 -0.68 25.63 9.08
N ILE A 43 -0.64 24.70 10.00
CA ILE A 43 -0.05 24.86 11.34
C ILE A 43 1.09 23.84 11.49
N GLN A 44 2.16 24.27 12.14
CA GLN A 44 3.30 23.41 12.43
C GLN A 44 2.88 22.26 13.36
N ASN A 45 3.25 21.02 12.98
CA ASN A 45 2.94 19.79 13.74
C ASN A 45 1.43 19.59 14.03
N GLU A 46 0.55 20.07 13.15
CA GLU A 46 -0.91 19.98 13.29
C GLU A 46 -1.41 18.53 13.34
N LEU A 47 -0.78 17.65 12.58
CA LEU A 47 -1.16 16.24 12.42
C LEU A 47 0.07 15.33 12.48
N PRO A 48 -0.12 14.04 12.82
CA PRO A 48 0.96 13.05 12.78
C PRO A 48 1.57 12.90 11.39
N ILE A 49 2.89 12.79 11.32
CA ILE A 49 3.60 12.59 10.07
C ILE A 49 3.54 11.12 9.67
N LEU A 50 3.14 10.88 8.43
CA LEU A 50 3.05 9.55 7.82
C LEU A 50 4.23 9.32 6.87
N SER A 51 4.72 8.10 6.86
CA SER A 51 5.68 7.61 5.86
C SER A 51 4.99 6.60 4.95
N SER A 52 4.97 6.89 3.64
CA SER A 52 4.54 5.94 2.62
C SER A 52 5.73 5.05 2.24
N THR A 53 5.66 3.77 2.60
CA THR A 53 6.76 2.81 2.41
C THR A 53 6.32 1.65 1.50
N LEU A 54 7.28 0.82 1.05
CA LEU A 54 6.97 -0.40 0.30
C LEU A 54 6.18 -1.43 1.13
N SER A 55 6.16 -1.30 2.46
CA SER A 55 5.40 -2.18 3.36
C SER A 55 4.08 -1.57 3.86
N GLY A 56 3.66 -0.43 3.33
CA GLY A 56 2.44 0.27 3.73
C GLY A 56 2.72 1.65 4.34
N ILE A 57 1.66 2.27 4.87
CA ILE A 57 1.76 3.52 5.63
C ILE A 57 2.19 3.21 7.07
N LYS A 58 3.07 4.06 7.62
CA LYS A 58 3.53 3.99 9.00
C LYS A 58 3.59 5.39 9.61
N LEU A 59 3.39 5.48 10.91
CA LEU A 59 3.72 6.69 11.66
C LEU A 59 5.24 6.89 11.64
N GLN A 60 5.69 8.11 11.40
CA GLN A 60 7.11 8.39 11.27
C GLN A 60 7.88 8.11 12.55
N ASN A 61 7.30 8.38 13.72
CA ASN A 61 7.90 8.10 15.03
C ASN A 61 8.18 6.61 15.25
N ASP A 62 7.37 5.72 14.65
CA ASP A 62 7.54 4.27 14.76
C ASP A 62 8.57 3.71 13.77
N TYR A 63 8.91 4.48 12.72
CA TYR A 63 9.73 3.99 11.62
C TYR A 63 11.18 4.50 11.66
N PHE A 64 11.40 5.70 12.19
CA PHE A 64 12.73 6.31 12.26
C PHE A 64 13.10 6.63 13.72
N ASN A 65 14.23 6.11 14.17
CA ASN A 65 14.85 6.45 15.46
C ASN A 65 15.39 7.90 15.50
N LYS A 66 15.29 8.65 14.41
CA LYS A 66 15.67 10.08 14.28
C LYS A 66 14.60 10.80 13.50
N GLN A 67 14.29 12.02 13.90
CA GLN A 67 13.38 12.91 13.15
C GLN A 67 13.92 13.11 11.72
N ALA A 68 13.32 12.43 10.75
CA ALA A 68 13.61 12.61 9.33
C ALA A 68 12.65 13.63 8.68
N ALA A 69 11.86 14.34 9.49
CA ALA A 69 11.02 15.43 9.02
C ALA A 69 11.88 16.66 8.71
N SER A 70 11.48 17.46 7.71
CA SER A 70 12.03 18.79 7.52
C SER A 70 11.75 19.67 8.75
N GLU A 71 12.50 20.75 8.93
CA GLU A 71 12.32 21.70 10.03
C GLU A 71 10.90 22.26 10.11
N THR A 72 10.15 22.25 9.01
CA THR A 72 8.76 22.67 8.97
C THR A 72 7.84 21.62 8.37
N THR A 73 6.65 21.46 8.95
CA THR A 73 5.54 20.62 8.45
C THR A 73 4.42 21.45 7.82
N ILE A 74 4.56 22.79 7.81
CA ILE A 74 3.64 23.67 7.09
C ILE A 74 3.73 23.41 5.60
N GLY A 75 2.57 23.27 4.95
CA GLY A 75 2.50 22.94 3.52
C GLY A 75 2.57 21.43 3.20
N TYR A 76 2.72 20.58 4.21
CA TYR A 76 2.58 19.13 4.02
C TYR A 76 1.16 18.79 3.57
N LYS A 77 1.02 17.77 2.73
CA LYS A 77 -0.29 17.33 2.24
C LYS A 77 -1.01 16.50 3.30
N ILE A 78 -2.27 16.81 3.53
CA ILE A 78 -3.14 16.05 4.45
C ILE A 78 -3.60 14.77 3.75
N VAL A 79 -3.53 13.65 4.46
CA VAL A 79 -4.01 12.33 4.00
C VAL A 79 -5.10 11.87 4.98
N PRO A 80 -6.38 12.04 4.65
CA PRO A 80 -7.48 11.52 5.46
C PRO A 80 -7.54 9.99 5.43
N PHE A 81 -8.26 9.39 6.38
CA PHE A 81 -8.59 7.97 6.35
C PHE A 81 -9.31 7.59 5.04
N GLY A 82 -8.93 6.49 4.42
CA GLY A 82 -9.48 6.03 3.15
C GLY A 82 -8.89 6.70 1.90
N TYR A 83 -7.91 7.59 2.05
CA TYR A 83 -7.19 8.22 0.94
C TYR A 83 -5.88 7.51 0.68
N PHE A 84 -5.39 7.67 -0.53
CA PHE A 84 -4.13 7.08 -0.99
C PHE A 84 -3.01 8.09 -0.99
N THR A 85 -1.80 7.59 -0.78
CA THR A 85 -0.58 8.33 -1.07
C THR A 85 0.52 7.37 -1.55
N TYR A 86 1.46 7.89 -2.31
CA TYR A 86 2.63 7.14 -2.72
C TYR A 86 3.87 8.06 -2.78
N ARG A 87 5.03 7.46 -2.58
CA ARG A 87 6.31 8.15 -2.78
C ARG A 87 6.52 8.34 -4.28
N SER A 88 6.52 9.59 -4.73
CA SER A 88 6.64 9.93 -6.17
C SER A 88 8.02 9.64 -6.77
N MET A 89 9.03 9.41 -5.94
CA MET A 89 10.39 9.08 -6.35
C MET A 89 10.83 7.74 -5.74
N SER A 90 11.54 6.93 -6.52
CA SER A 90 12.04 5.61 -6.12
C SER A 90 13.47 5.41 -6.63
N ASP A 91 14.34 4.89 -5.79
CA ASP A 91 15.72 4.56 -6.16
C ASP A 91 15.78 3.20 -6.93
N THR A 92 14.80 2.31 -6.69
CA THR A 92 14.70 1.00 -7.35
C THR A 92 13.75 0.98 -8.55
N GLY A 93 12.94 2.02 -8.72
CA GLY A 93 11.86 2.07 -9.71
C GLY A 93 10.60 1.31 -9.30
N GLU A 94 10.53 0.84 -8.06
CA GLU A 94 9.32 0.26 -7.47
C GLU A 94 8.48 1.37 -6.84
N PHE A 95 7.19 1.38 -7.15
CA PHE A 95 6.19 2.29 -6.58
C PHE A 95 5.17 1.48 -5.81
N ARG A 96 4.79 1.97 -4.62
CA ARG A 96 3.73 1.39 -3.79
C ARG A 96 2.66 2.44 -3.54
N PHE A 97 1.44 2.13 -3.88
CA PHE A 97 0.26 2.97 -3.67
C PHE A 97 -0.42 2.52 -2.39
N ASN A 98 -0.33 3.34 -1.36
CA ASN A 98 -0.75 2.96 -0.01
C ASN A 98 -2.06 3.63 0.37
N LEU A 99 -3.04 2.82 0.76
CA LEU A 99 -4.29 3.28 1.36
C LEU A 99 -4.04 3.65 2.83
N GLN A 100 -4.39 4.87 3.23
CA GLN A 100 -4.31 5.31 4.62
C GLN A 100 -5.50 4.75 5.40
N ASN A 101 -5.24 3.83 6.32
CA ASN A 101 -6.25 3.12 7.11
C ASN A 101 -5.84 2.94 8.59
N ILE A 102 -4.90 3.78 9.08
CA ILE A 102 -4.34 3.63 10.43
C ILE A 102 -4.75 4.74 11.38
N ILE A 103 -5.02 5.95 10.90
CA ILE A 103 -5.45 7.10 11.71
C ILE A 103 -6.48 7.93 10.96
N GLU A 104 -7.19 8.81 11.66
CA GLU A 104 -8.22 9.66 11.02
C GLU A 104 -7.62 10.59 9.96
N LYS A 105 -6.54 11.29 10.30
CA LYS A 105 -5.80 12.19 9.40
C LYS A 105 -4.32 12.19 9.75
N GLY A 106 -3.47 12.26 8.74
CA GLY A 106 -2.05 12.49 8.90
C GLY A 106 -1.51 13.36 7.78
N ILE A 107 -0.23 13.67 7.80
CA ILE A 107 0.43 14.49 6.78
C ILE A 107 1.61 13.75 6.15
N VAL A 108 1.83 14.04 4.88
CA VAL A 108 2.97 13.54 4.10
C VAL A 108 3.72 14.68 3.42
N SER A 109 4.95 14.43 2.99
CA SER A 109 5.75 15.37 2.23
C SER A 109 4.95 15.99 1.08
N PRO A 110 5.13 17.27 0.77
CA PRO A 110 4.48 17.95 -0.37
C PRO A 110 4.72 17.27 -1.72
N ALA A 111 5.84 16.56 -1.85
CA ALA A 111 6.19 15.80 -3.05
C ALA A 111 5.32 14.56 -3.29
N TYR A 112 4.63 14.06 -2.26
CA TYR A 112 3.81 12.85 -2.39
C TYR A 112 2.41 13.21 -2.90
N PRO A 113 1.93 12.59 -3.98
CA PRO A 113 0.55 12.70 -4.39
C PRO A 113 -0.39 12.11 -3.36
N VAL A 114 -1.55 12.78 -3.19
CA VAL A 114 -2.66 12.26 -2.37
C VAL A 114 -3.91 12.25 -3.25
N PHE A 115 -4.66 11.15 -3.20
CA PHE A 115 -5.87 10.99 -4.00
C PHE A 115 -6.90 10.09 -3.31
N LYS A 116 -8.15 10.21 -3.72
CA LYS A 116 -9.26 9.37 -3.30
C LYS A 116 -9.74 8.53 -4.48
N VAL A 117 -10.08 7.29 -4.24
CA VAL A 117 -10.83 6.45 -5.19
C VAL A 117 -12.31 6.83 -5.09
N LYS A 118 -12.98 6.97 -6.23
CA LYS A 118 -14.41 7.31 -6.29
C LYS A 118 -15.26 6.20 -5.67
N GLU A 119 -16.43 6.58 -5.16
CA GLU A 119 -17.29 5.69 -4.35
C GLU A 119 -17.89 4.51 -5.12
N GLU A 120 -17.91 4.60 -6.45
CA GLU A 120 -18.33 3.53 -7.35
C GLU A 120 -17.36 2.34 -7.35
N TYR A 121 -16.17 2.50 -6.76
CA TYR A 121 -15.15 1.47 -6.71
C TYR A 121 -14.76 1.16 -5.26
N ASN A 122 -14.25 -0.04 -5.01
CA ASN A 122 -13.73 -0.42 -3.71
C ASN A 122 -12.25 -0.03 -3.60
N ALA A 123 -11.93 0.86 -2.66
CA ALA A 123 -10.57 1.38 -2.49
C ALA A 123 -9.54 0.28 -2.18
N GLU A 124 -9.88 -0.72 -1.33
CA GLU A 124 -8.96 -1.83 -1.02
C GLU A 124 -8.74 -2.74 -2.23
N PHE A 125 -9.77 -2.94 -3.05
CA PHE A 125 -9.63 -3.69 -4.30
C PHE A 125 -8.70 -2.95 -5.26
N VAL A 126 -8.88 -1.64 -5.43
CA VAL A 126 -8.00 -0.79 -6.25
C VAL A 126 -6.57 -0.81 -5.72
N GLU A 127 -6.37 -0.71 -4.39
CA GLU A 127 -5.04 -0.87 -3.78
C GLU A 127 -4.37 -2.18 -4.18
N TYR A 128 -5.12 -3.28 -4.10
CA TYR A 128 -4.61 -4.59 -4.48
C TYR A 128 -4.20 -4.65 -5.95
N ILE A 129 -5.07 -4.19 -6.86
CA ILE A 129 -4.79 -4.19 -8.30
C ILE A 129 -3.56 -3.33 -8.62
N LEU A 130 -3.46 -2.13 -8.06
CA LEU A 130 -2.34 -1.21 -8.29
C LEU A 130 -0.99 -1.81 -7.84
N ASN A 131 -0.97 -2.59 -6.76
CA ASN A 131 0.27 -3.07 -6.17
C ASN A 131 0.67 -4.48 -6.59
N GLU A 132 -0.29 -5.35 -6.92
CA GLU A 132 -0.02 -6.77 -7.06
C GLU A 132 -0.13 -7.30 -8.50
N THR A 133 -0.78 -6.55 -9.42
CA THR A 133 -0.97 -7.04 -10.80
C THR A 133 0.22 -6.74 -11.70
N ASP A 134 0.54 -7.68 -12.58
CA ASP A 134 1.67 -7.53 -13.52
C ASP A 134 1.34 -6.52 -14.61
N LYS A 135 0.05 -6.32 -14.96
CA LYS A 135 -0.39 -5.29 -15.90
C LYS A 135 0.02 -3.89 -15.44
N ILE A 136 -0.19 -3.55 -14.17
CA ILE A 136 0.23 -2.24 -13.62
C ILE A 136 1.75 -2.15 -13.57
N LYS A 137 2.45 -3.20 -13.13
CA LYS A 137 3.91 -3.21 -13.08
C LYS A 137 4.54 -2.98 -14.46
N SER A 138 4.04 -3.63 -15.50
CA SER A 138 4.51 -3.43 -16.88
C SER A 138 4.30 -2.01 -17.37
N GLN A 139 3.16 -1.38 -17.07
CA GLN A 139 2.90 0.02 -17.42
C GLN A 139 3.81 0.97 -16.66
N LEU A 140 4.09 0.72 -15.38
CA LEU A 140 5.01 1.52 -14.57
C LEU A 140 6.45 1.46 -15.10
N LEU A 141 6.90 0.31 -15.60
CA LEU A 141 8.23 0.18 -16.20
C LEU A 141 8.42 1.10 -17.42
N VAL A 142 7.36 1.32 -18.19
CA VAL A 142 7.39 2.20 -19.38
C VAL A 142 7.23 3.67 -19.00
N LYS A 143 6.42 3.96 -17.97
CA LYS A 143 6.02 5.36 -17.64
C LYS A 143 6.89 6.04 -16.59
N LYS A 144 7.75 5.29 -15.89
CA LYS A 144 8.71 5.87 -14.95
C LYS A 144 9.79 6.64 -15.70
N GLU A 145 10.17 7.79 -15.17
CA GLU A 145 11.22 8.67 -15.72
C GLU A 145 12.47 8.63 -14.85
N GLY A 146 13.62 8.84 -15.46
CA GLY A 146 14.91 9.01 -14.79
C GLY A 146 15.86 7.82 -14.96
N GLY A 147 17.15 8.08 -14.74
CA GLY A 147 18.22 7.09 -14.82
C GLY A 147 18.72 6.65 -13.43
N THR A 148 19.15 7.59 -12.58
CA THR A 148 19.62 7.34 -11.21
C THR A 148 18.50 7.28 -10.19
N ARG A 149 17.41 8.03 -10.40
CA ARG A 149 16.17 8.00 -9.62
C ARG A 149 14.99 7.98 -10.57
N TYR A 150 14.02 7.13 -10.25
CA TYR A 150 12.80 7.01 -11.01
C TYR A 150 11.72 7.89 -10.41
N ALA A 151 11.03 8.66 -11.26
CA ALA A 151 9.91 9.50 -10.84
C ALA A 151 8.61 9.04 -11.49
N LEU A 152 7.52 9.12 -10.75
CA LEU A 152 6.16 8.92 -11.22
C LEU A 152 5.30 10.11 -10.78
N SER A 153 5.09 11.06 -11.70
CA SER A 153 4.19 12.18 -11.48
C SER A 153 2.74 11.73 -11.39
N PHE A 154 1.88 12.51 -10.71
CA PHE A 154 0.46 12.17 -10.61
C PHE A 154 -0.22 12.16 -11.98
N SER A 155 0.12 13.08 -12.87
CA SER A 155 -0.40 13.09 -14.24
C SER A 155 -0.07 11.81 -15.01
N LYS A 156 1.12 11.25 -14.87
CA LYS A 156 1.48 9.96 -15.47
C LYS A 156 0.79 8.79 -14.79
N PHE A 157 0.67 8.81 -13.46
CA PHE A 157 -0.12 7.83 -12.73
C PHE A 157 -1.57 7.76 -13.24
N GLN A 158 -2.21 8.91 -13.48
CA GLN A 158 -3.57 9.00 -13.99
C GLN A 158 -3.77 8.35 -15.38
N THR A 159 -2.72 8.20 -16.19
CA THR A 159 -2.78 7.55 -17.50
C THR A 159 -2.64 6.03 -17.46
N LEU A 160 -2.42 5.43 -16.28
CA LEU A 160 -2.38 3.99 -16.14
C LEU A 160 -3.77 3.40 -16.40
N LYS A 161 -3.80 2.25 -17.07
CA LYS A 161 -5.04 1.51 -17.34
C LYS A 161 -5.21 0.39 -16.33
N ILE A 162 -6.38 0.35 -15.73
CA ILE A 162 -6.77 -0.64 -14.73
C ILE A 162 -8.02 -1.38 -15.20
N ASP A 163 -8.06 -2.69 -14.99
CA ASP A 163 -9.24 -3.51 -15.28
C ASP A 163 -9.99 -3.78 -13.99
N LEU A 164 -11.26 -3.42 -13.95
CA LEU A 164 -12.10 -3.56 -12.77
C LEU A 164 -13.39 -4.33 -13.13
N PRO A 165 -13.78 -5.32 -12.31
CA PRO A 165 -15.09 -5.91 -12.36
C PRO A 165 -16.13 -4.97 -11.72
N THR A 166 -17.39 -5.37 -11.70
CA THR A 166 -18.46 -4.62 -11.03
C THR A 166 -18.15 -4.43 -9.53
N LYS A 167 -18.68 -3.37 -8.92
CA LYS A 167 -18.50 -3.04 -7.50
C LYS A 167 -18.83 -4.22 -6.57
N SER A 168 -19.91 -4.93 -6.83
CA SER A 168 -20.33 -6.09 -6.05
C SER A 168 -19.26 -7.19 -6.05
N VAL A 169 -18.64 -7.46 -7.21
CA VAL A 169 -17.54 -8.43 -7.30
C VAL A 169 -16.29 -7.93 -6.58
N GLN A 170 -15.96 -6.63 -6.68
CA GLN A 170 -14.86 -6.04 -5.93
C GLN A 170 -15.04 -6.22 -4.42
N ASP A 171 -16.22 -5.92 -3.87
CA ASP A 171 -16.53 -6.04 -2.44
C ASP A 171 -16.44 -7.49 -1.96
N LYS A 172 -16.93 -8.44 -2.75
CA LYS A 172 -16.80 -9.88 -2.47
C LYS A 172 -15.33 -10.31 -2.43
N MET A 173 -14.53 -9.87 -3.40
CA MET A 173 -13.11 -10.19 -3.47
C MET A 173 -12.33 -9.61 -2.27
N VAL A 174 -12.62 -8.37 -1.88
CA VAL A 174 -12.01 -7.76 -0.69
C VAL A 174 -12.35 -8.53 0.57
N SER A 175 -13.60 -8.98 0.72
CA SER A 175 -14.01 -9.80 1.86
C SER A 175 -13.21 -11.12 1.94
N GLN A 176 -13.01 -11.79 0.80
CA GLN A 176 -12.18 -13.00 0.71
C GLN A 176 -10.70 -12.70 1.01
N LEU A 177 -10.16 -11.57 0.52
CA LEU A 177 -8.79 -11.13 0.82
C LEU A 177 -8.59 -10.88 2.32
N ARG A 178 -9.52 -10.18 2.96
CA ARG A 178 -9.49 -9.91 4.40
C ARG A 178 -9.53 -11.21 5.20
N TYR A 179 -10.41 -12.15 4.83
CA TYR A 179 -10.50 -13.45 5.47
C TYR A 179 -9.20 -14.25 5.34
N ALA A 180 -8.64 -14.34 4.13
CA ALA A 180 -7.36 -15.00 3.91
C ALA A 180 -6.21 -14.34 4.70
N ASN A 181 -6.16 -13.01 4.76
CA ASN A 181 -5.17 -12.30 5.56
C ASN A 181 -5.30 -12.60 7.05
N LYS A 182 -6.54 -12.65 7.58
CA LYS A 182 -6.80 -12.99 8.99
C LYS A 182 -6.28 -14.38 9.34
N ILE A 183 -6.54 -15.39 8.48
CA ILE A 183 -5.99 -16.74 8.67
C ILE A 183 -4.46 -16.69 8.71
N LEU A 184 -3.83 -16.05 7.73
CA LEU A 184 -2.36 -15.96 7.66
C LEU A 184 -1.76 -15.30 8.89
N THR A 185 -2.34 -14.21 9.38
CA THR A 185 -1.88 -13.53 10.60
C THR A 185 -2.01 -14.41 11.84
N ASN A 186 -3.10 -15.16 11.96
CA ASN A 186 -3.29 -16.10 13.07
C ASN A 186 -2.25 -17.22 13.04
N GLU A 187 -1.99 -17.84 11.89
CA GLU A 187 -0.97 -18.87 11.72
C GLU A 187 0.45 -18.35 12.03
N GLU A 188 0.77 -17.14 11.62
CA GLU A 188 2.04 -16.47 11.97
C GLU A 188 2.17 -16.28 13.49
N GLY A 189 1.10 -15.91 14.16
CA GLY A 189 1.04 -15.79 15.62
C GLY A 189 1.29 -17.12 16.33
N VAL A 190 0.64 -18.19 15.89
CA VAL A 190 0.83 -19.54 16.40
C VAL A 190 2.28 -20.01 16.23
N LEU A 191 2.85 -19.82 15.04
CA LEU A 191 4.23 -20.19 14.74
C LEU A 191 5.22 -19.43 15.63
N SER A 192 5.02 -18.13 15.81
CA SER A 192 5.85 -17.31 16.70
C SER A 192 5.83 -17.80 18.15
N ASN A 193 4.62 -18.15 18.64
CA ASN A 193 4.48 -18.66 20.00
C ASN A 193 5.16 -20.04 20.19
N LEU A 194 5.04 -20.93 19.21
CA LEU A 194 5.72 -22.22 19.21
C LEU A 194 7.25 -22.06 19.19
N GLN A 195 7.77 -21.11 18.45
CA GLN A 195 9.21 -20.80 18.45
C GLN A 195 9.70 -20.28 19.80
N LYS A 196 8.91 -19.41 20.45
CA LYS A 196 9.23 -18.93 21.81
C LYS A 196 9.22 -20.07 22.83
N LEU A 197 8.22 -20.94 22.77
CA LEU A 197 8.12 -22.12 23.65
C LEU A 197 9.33 -23.06 23.45
N LYS A 198 9.65 -23.38 22.20
CA LYS A 198 10.85 -24.17 21.87
C LYS A 198 12.12 -23.57 22.49
N ASN A 199 12.35 -22.27 22.30
CA ASN A 199 13.53 -21.60 22.84
C ASN A 199 13.54 -21.62 24.38
N GLY A 200 12.39 -21.42 25.03
CA GLY A 200 12.28 -21.53 26.49
C GLY A 200 12.60 -22.93 27.01
N LEU A 201 12.08 -23.97 26.36
CA LEU A 201 12.38 -25.37 26.73
C LEU A 201 13.86 -25.72 26.54
N LEU A 202 14.47 -25.26 25.43
CA LEU A 202 15.91 -25.45 25.22
C LEU A 202 16.73 -24.78 26.30
N GLN A 203 16.40 -23.57 26.72
CA GLN A 203 17.11 -22.88 27.83
C GLN A 203 17.01 -23.65 29.15
N GLN A 204 15.86 -24.28 29.45
CA GLN A 204 15.68 -25.09 30.63
C GLN A 204 16.45 -26.41 30.62
N MET A 205 16.77 -26.94 29.42
CA MET A 205 17.55 -28.18 29.29
C MET A 205 19.06 -28.00 29.45
N PHE A 206 19.54 -26.76 29.40
CA PHE A 206 20.98 -26.44 29.51
C PHE A 206 21.34 -25.69 30.81
N ILE A 207 20.46 -25.66 31.79
CA ILE A 207 20.69 -25.26 33.18
C ILE A 207 20.81 -26.52 34.04
#